data_e8e667a964d33f9d5ad8d414dd68e4d4
#
_entry.id   e8e667a964d33f9d5ad8d414dd68e4d4
#
_cell.length_a   1.000
_cell.length_b   1.000
_cell.length_c   1.000
_cell.angle_alpha   90.00
_cell.angle_beta   90.00
_cell.angle_gamma   90.00
#
_symmetry.space_group_name_H-M   'P 1'
#
loop_
_entity.id
_entity.type
_entity.pdbx_description
1 polymer ?
#
loop_
_entity_poly.entity_id
_entity_poly.type
_entity_poly.pdbx_seq_one_letter_code
_entity_poly.pdbx_strand_id
1 'polypeptide(L)'
;MILVEGLMMIVASIVPNFLMGIITGAGIQGLLILSGGFFRLPDDFPKPFWRYPLYYLSFNKYAYQGLYKNEFQGLKFPNDEAGGPPIISGEEILRKRWQVEMVYSKWIDLAILLGMAVLYRLLFLITIKTTEMVIPLVKALVSRQSKRSKQVMANLSATPSATPFHGANP
;
A
#
# COMPACT_ATOMS: atom_id res chain seq x y z
N MET A 1 2.09 10.11 -11.85
CA MET A 1 1.54 11.04 -10.85
C MET A 1 0.22 10.53 -10.28
N ILE A 2 -0.84 10.33 -11.08
CA ILE A 2 -2.20 9.94 -10.63
C ILE A 2 -2.24 8.70 -9.70
N LEU A 3 -1.43 7.68 -9.98
CA LEU A 3 -1.36 6.45 -9.15
C LEU A 3 -0.76 6.71 -7.76
N VAL A 4 0.34 7.46 -7.70
CA VAL A 4 0.98 7.83 -6.43
C VAL A 4 0.05 8.70 -5.59
N GLU A 5 -0.60 9.68 -6.23
CA GLU A 5 -1.61 10.54 -5.60
C GLU A 5 -2.78 9.72 -5.03
N GLY A 6 -3.33 8.78 -5.84
CA GLY A 6 -4.39 7.88 -5.40
C GLY A 6 -4.00 7.03 -4.20
N LEU A 7 -2.79 6.48 -4.19
CA LEU A 7 -2.24 5.72 -3.07
C LEU A 7 -2.11 6.60 -1.81
N MET A 8 -1.53 7.79 -1.96
CA MET A 8 -1.36 8.73 -0.83
C MET A 8 -2.69 9.19 -0.24
N MET A 9 -3.72 9.39 -1.06
CA MET A 9 -5.07 9.70 -0.57
C MET A 9 -5.67 8.56 0.25
N ILE A 10 -5.48 7.29 -0.15
CA ILE A 10 -5.92 6.13 0.64
C ILE A 10 -5.20 6.11 1.99
N VAL A 11 -3.88 6.27 2.00
CA VAL A 11 -3.08 6.30 3.23
C VAL A 11 -3.53 7.43 4.15
N ALA A 12 -3.72 8.64 3.61
CA ALA A 12 -4.18 9.81 4.36
C ALA A 12 -5.58 9.66 4.96
N SER A 13 -6.46 8.88 4.31
CA SER A 13 -7.81 8.60 4.83
C SER A 13 -7.83 7.58 5.97
N ILE A 14 -6.81 6.73 6.06
CA ILE A 14 -6.71 5.69 7.10
C ILE A 14 -5.93 6.20 8.32
N VAL A 15 -4.86 6.96 8.09
CA VAL A 15 -3.95 7.41 9.14
C VAL A 15 -4.34 8.80 9.64
N PRO A 16 -4.78 8.93 10.92
CA PRO A 16 -5.32 10.19 11.44
C PRO A 16 -4.24 11.25 11.72
N ASN A 17 -2.97 10.84 11.81
CA ASN A 17 -1.86 11.74 12.11
C ASN A 17 -1.07 12.06 10.85
N PHE A 18 -0.91 13.34 10.54
CA PHE A 18 -0.20 13.83 9.36
C PHE A 18 1.22 13.27 9.22
N LEU A 19 2.01 13.32 10.30
CA LEU A 19 3.39 12.82 10.29
C LEU A 19 3.45 11.31 10.04
N MET A 20 2.61 10.54 10.72
CA MET A 20 2.49 9.10 10.51
C MET A 20 2.02 8.78 9.08
N GLY A 21 1.12 9.58 8.52
CA GLY A 21 0.67 9.45 7.13
C GLY A 21 1.81 9.60 6.13
N ILE A 22 2.66 10.60 6.30
CA ILE A 22 3.84 10.80 5.43
C ILE A 22 4.80 9.62 5.53
N ILE A 23 5.16 9.20 6.75
CA ILE A 23 6.11 8.09 6.97
C ILE A 23 5.56 6.79 6.36
N THR A 24 4.30 6.48 6.61
CA THR A 24 3.63 5.27 6.08
C THR A 24 3.56 5.31 4.55
N GLY A 25 3.15 6.44 3.98
CA GLY A 25 3.06 6.62 2.54
C GLY A 25 4.41 6.51 1.84
N ALA A 26 5.44 7.15 2.39
CA ALA A 26 6.82 7.06 1.89
C ALA A 26 7.36 5.63 1.98
N GLY A 27 7.09 4.92 3.08
CA GLY A 27 7.48 3.51 3.25
C GLY A 27 6.84 2.60 2.22
N ILE A 28 5.53 2.69 2.01
CA ILE A 28 4.80 1.92 1.00
C ILE A 28 5.32 2.23 -0.39
N GLN A 29 5.50 3.53 -0.71
CA GLN A 29 6.02 3.95 -2.01
C GLN A 29 7.43 3.42 -2.25
N GLY A 30 8.31 3.47 -1.25
CA GLY A 30 9.66 2.91 -1.31
C GLY A 30 9.65 1.40 -1.60
N LEU A 31 8.80 0.63 -0.92
CA LEU A 31 8.63 -0.80 -1.18
C LEU A 31 8.15 -1.08 -2.60
N LEU A 32 7.19 -0.29 -3.12
CA LEU A 32 6.69 -0.45 -4.49
C LEU A 32 7.74 -0.13 -5.53
N ILE A 33 8.61 0.87 -5.30
CA ILE A 33 9.72 1.19 -6.20
C ILE A 33 10.75 0.05 -6.20
N LEU A 34 11.14 -0.45 -5.02
CA LEU A 34 12.09 -1.55 -4.89
C LEU A 34 11.58 -2.84 -5.54
N SER A 35 10.28 -3.13 -5.42
CA SER A 35 9.65 -4.33 -6.01
C SER A 35 9.30 -4.18 -7.49
N GLY A 36 9.43 -2.99 -8.07
CA GLY A 36 9.05 -2.69 -9.47
C GLY A 36 10.01 -3.26 -10.54
N GLY A 37 11.09 -3.94 -10.16
CA GLY A 37 12.03 -4.56 -11.09
C GLY A 37 13.10 -3.61 -11.64
N PHE A 38 13.16 -2.36 -11.19
CA PHE A 38 14.18 -1.40 -11.62
C PHE A 38 15.53 -1.64 -10.93
N PHE A 39 15.54 -1.80 -9.61
CA PHE A 39 16.76 -1.99 -8.83
C PHE A 39 17.20 -3.45 -8.73
N ARG A 40 16.26 -4.38 -8.87
CA ARG A 40 16.50 -5.81 -8.75
C ARG A 40 15.71 -6.57 -9.80
N LEU A 41 16.37 -7.47 -10.50
CA LEU A 41 15.74 -8.29 -11.53
C LEU A 41 14.70 -9.24 -10.93
N PRO A 42 13.62 -9.56 -11.66
CA PRO A 42 12.54 -10.41 -11.17
C PRO A 42 12.99 -11.79 -10.69
N ASP A 43 14.03 -12.36 -11.32
CA ASP A 43 14.56 -13.70 -10.97
C ASP A 43 15.37 -13.72 -9.67
N ASP A 44 15.90 -12.56 -9.24
CA ASP A 44 16.66 -12.40 -8.01
C ASP A 44 15.80 -12.21 -6.77
N PHE A 45 14.47 -12.08 -6.92
CA PHE A 45 13.57 -11.93 -5.78
C PHE A 45 13.36 -13.26 -5.06
N PRO A 46 13.45 -13.29 -3.72
CA PRO A 46 13.14 -14.48 -2.94
C PRO A 46 11.65 -14.86 -3.11
N LYS A 47 11.44 -16.11 -3.50
CA LYS A 47 10.11 -16.72 -3.60
C LYS A 47 9.63 -17.12 -2.18
N PRO A 48 8.31 -17.11 -1.91
CA PRO A 48 7.17 -16.80 -2.77
C PRO A 48 6.62 -15.38 -2.60
N PHE A 49 6.92 -14.70 -1.46
CA PHE A 49 6.21 -13.48 -1.03
C PHE A 49 6.54 -12.23 -1.85
N TRP A 50 7.84 -12.00 -2.12
CA TRP A 50 8.29 -10.78 -2.83
C TRP A 50 8.00 -10.83 -4.32
N ARG A 51 8.14 -12.01 -4.95
CA ARG A 51 8.00 -12.18 -6.39
C ARG A 51 6.53 -12.13 -6.85
N TYR A 52 5.62 -12.82 -6.15
CA TYR A 52 4.25 -12.93 -6.63
C TYR A 52 3.36 -11.75 -6.24
N PRO A 53 3.11 -11.41 -4.96
CA PRO A 53 2.19 -10.32 -4.63
C PRO A 53 2.78 -8.94 -4.88
N LEU A 54 3.99 -8.64 -4.38
CA LEU A 54 4.53 -7.28 -4.44
C LEU A 54 4.95 -6.85 -5.84
N TYR A 55 5.58 -7.73 -6.61
CA TYR A 55 6.00 -7.42 -7.97
C TYR A 55 4.82 -7.14 -8.90
N TYR A 56 3.75 -7.96 -8.85
CA TYR A 56 2.56 -7.75 -9.69
C TYR A 56 1.66 -6.63 -9.18
N LEU A 57 1.66 -6.34 -7.88
CA LEU A 57 0.92 -5.21 -7.30
C LEU A 57 1.60 -3.87 -7.57
N SER A 58 2.92 -3.87 -7.81
CA SER A 58 3.67 -2.66 -8.09
C SER A 58 3.31 -2.07 -9.46
N PHE A 59 2.65 -0.91 -9.46
CA PHE A 59 2.39 -0.16 -10.68
C PHE A 59 3.68 0.29 -11.37
N ASN A 60 4.79 0.39 -10.63
CA ASN A 60 6.10 0.75 -11.17
C ASN A 60 6.60 -0.29 -12.18
N LYS A 61 6.30 -1.60 -11.98
CA LYS A 61 6.60 -2.65 -12.95
C LYS A 61 6.05 -2.30 -14.34
N TYR A 62 4.76 -2.03 -14.42
CA TYR A 62 4.08 -1.74 -15.69
C TYR A 62 4.52 -0.41 -16.29
N ALA A 63 4.81 0.60 -15.45
CA ALA A 63 5.33 1.88 -15.89
C ALA A 63 6.72 1.72 -16.52
N TYR A 64 7.64 1.01 -15.88
CA TYR A 64 8.97 0.76 -16.41
C TYR A 64 8.94 -0.13 -17.66
N GLN A 65 8.14 -1.20 -17.66
CA GLN A 65 8.00 -2.05 -18.84
C GLN A 65 7.45 -1.29 -20.04
N GLY A 66 6.43 -0.48 -19.86
CA GLY A 66 5.87 0.36 -20.92
C GLY A 66 6.88 1.39 -21.44
N LEU A 67 7.63 2.04 -20.54
CA LEU A 67 8.68 3.00 -20.89
C LEU A 67 9.80 2.33 -21.67
N TYR A 68 10.35 1.22 -21.18
CA TYR A 68 11.43 0.49 -21.85
C TYR A 68 11.00 -0.02 -23.23
N LYS A 69 9.79 -0.57 -23.36
CA LYS A 69 9.25 -0.99 -24.66
C LYS A 69 9.15 0.20 -25.62
N ASN A 70 8.75 1.36 -25.13
CA ASN A 70 8.64 2.56 -25.97
C ASN A 70 10.00 3.09 -26.44
N GLU A 71 11.01 3.06 -25.58
CA GLU A 71 12.35 3.58 -25.89
C GLU A 71 13.19 2.62 -26.74
N PHE A 72 13.16 1.32 -26.46
CA PHE A 72 14.06 0.35 -27.08
C PHE A 72 13.45 -0.39 -28.28
N GLN A 73 12.13 -0.43 -28.40
CA GLN A 73 11.48 -1.15 -29.47
C GLN A 73 11.77 -0.50 -30.84
N GLY A 74 12.34 -1.29 -31.74
CA GLY A 74 12.72 -0.84 -33.07
C GLY A 74 14.12 -0.26 -33.18
N LEU A 75 14.87 -0.08 -32.08
CA LEU A 75 16.26 0.35 -32.09
C LEU A 75 17.22 -0.83 -32.27
N LYS A 76 18.36 -0.53 -32.90
CA LYS A 76 19.48 -1.46 -33.08
C LYS A 76 20.73 -0.85 -32.46
N PHE A 77 21.43 -1.64 -31.67
CA PHE A 77 22.64 -1.22 -30.95
C PHE A 77 23.86 -2.02 -31.42
N PRO A 78 25.05 -1.42 -31.44
CA PRO A 78 26.28 -2.17 -31.65
C PRO A 78 26.46 -3.13 -30.46
N ASN A 79 26.90 -4.33 -30.75
CA ASN A 79 27.16 -5.36 -29.74
C ASN A 79 28.67 -5.44 -29.48
N ASP A 80 29.09 -5.10 -28.27
CA ASP A 80 30.48 -5.19 -27.84
C ASP A 80 30.85 -6.55 -27.23
N GLU A 81 29.90 -7.51 -27.22
CA GLU A 81 30.19 -8.86 -26.70
C GLU A 81 31.04 -9.67 -27.69
N ALA A 82 32.21 -10.12 -27.22
CA ALA A 82 33.10 -10.93 -27.99
C ALA A 82 32.44 -12.27 -28.44
N GLY A 83 32.29 -12.46 -29.76
CA GLY A 83 31.67 -13.65 -30.34
C GLY A 83 30.19 -13.56 -30.61
N GLY A 84 29.52 -12.44 -30.32
CA GLY A 84 28.12 -12.19 -30.66
C GLY A 84 27.93 -11.54 -32.05
N PRO A 85 26.70 -11.42 -32.56
CA PRO A 85 26.43 -10.70 -33.79
C PRO A 85 26.79 -9.21 -33.63
N PRO A 86 27.28 -8.53 -34.68
CA PRO A 86 27.76 -7.15 -34.57
C PRO A 86 26.68 -6.13 -34.21
N ILE A 87 25.40 -6.49 -34.37
CA ILE A 87 24.25 -5.65 -34.06
C ILE A 87 23.27 -6.48 -33.22
N ILE A 88 22.82 -5.92 -32.10
CA ILE A 88 21.80 -6.50 -31.24
C ILE A 88 20.52 -5.63 -31.30
N SER A 89 19.34 -6.26 -31.32
CA SER A 89 18.10 -5.53 -31.28
C SER A 89 17.78 -5.04 -29.88
N GLY A 90 17.13 -3.87 -29.75
CA GLY A 90 16.66 -3.36 -28.46
C GLY A 90 15.76 -4.34 -27.70
N GLU A 91 14.97 -5.11 -28.43
CA GLU A 91 14.09 -6.17 -27.86
C GLU A 91 14.89 -7.31 -27.21
N GLU A 92 15.99 -7.68 -27.81
CA GLU A 92 16.88 -8.72 -27.27
C GLU A 92 17.60 -8.26 -26.01
N ILE A 93 18.01 -6.98 -25.97
CA ILE A 93 18.57 -6.34 -24.77
C ILE A 93 17.56 -6.33 -23.64
N LEU A 94 16.32 -5.90 -23.91
CA LEU A 94 15.26 -5.87 -22.92
C LEU A 94 14.94 -7.26 -22.35
N ARG A 95 14.95 -8.27 -23.20
CA ARG A 95 14.67 -9.64 -22.79
C ARG A 95 15.83 -10.25 -21.99
N LYS A 96 17.07 -10.10 -22.45
CA LYS A 96 18.25 -10.73 -21.83
C LYS A 96 18.72 -9.99 -20.58
N ARG A 97 18.77 -8.66 -20.64
CA ARG A 97 19.40 -7.86 -19.59
C ARG A 97 18.42 -7.35 -18.55
N TRP A 98 17.18 -7.03 -18.94
CA TRP A 98 16.18 -6.45 -18.07
C TRP A 98 15.01 -7.39 -17.75
N GLN A 99 14.99 -8.59 -18.36
CA GLN A 99 13.95 -9.61 -18.15
C GLN A 99 12.52 -9.06 -18.34
N VAL A 100 12.37 -8.10 -19.27
CA VAL A 100 11.09 -7.48 -19.59
C VAL A 100 10.23 -8.49 -20.36
N GLU A 101 8.99 -8.65 -19.93
CA GLU A 101 8.00 -9.47 -20.61
C GLU A 101 7.57 -8.82 -21.94
N MET A 102 8.09 -9.35 -23.06
CA MET A 102 7.77 -8.85 -24.42
C MET A 102 6.49 -9.45 -25.01
N VAL A 103 5.84 -10.36 -24.27
CA VAL A 103 4.63 -11.05 -24.71
C VAL A 103 3.46 -10.10 -24.95
N TYR A 104 3.40 -9.02 -24.17
CA TYR A 104 2.33 -8.03 -24.22
C TYR A 104 2.78 -6.73 -24.89
N SER A 105 1.86 -6.12 -25.66
CA SER A 105 2.08 -4.79 -26.23
C SER A 105 2.16 -3.72 -25.15
N LYS A 106 2.92 -2.65 -25.39
CA LYS A 106 2.99 -1.45 -24.52
C LYS A 106 1.61 -0.87 -24.16
N TRP A 107 0.63 -1.03 -25.03
CA TRP A 107 -0.75 -0.56 -24.82
C TRP A 107 -1.46 -1.33 -23.71
N ILE A 108 -1.12 -2.62 -23.51
CA ILE A 108 -1.66 -3.43 -22.41
C ILE A 108 -1.10 -2.95 -21.08
N ASP A 109 0.20 -2.65 -21.01
CA ASP A 109 0.81 -2.09 -19.80
C ASP A 109 0.14 -0.74 -19.43
N LEU A 110 -0.16 0.09 -20.41
CA LEU A 110 -0.90 1.35 -20.22
C LEU A 110 -2.33 1.11 -19.74
N ALA A 111 -3.04 0.14 -20.32
CA ALA A 111 -4.39 -0.20 -19.90
C ALA A 111 -4.44 -0.73 -18.46
N ILE A 112 -3.45 -1.52 -18.04
CA ILE A 112 -3.32 -1.99 -16.66
C ILE A 112 -3.08 -0.80 -15.71
N LEU A 113 -2.21 0.14 -16.07
CA LEU A 113 -1.97 1.36 -15.27
C LEU A 113 -3.23 2.21 -15.11
N LEU A 114 -4.01 2.38 -16.17
CA LEU A 114 -5.30 3.06 -16.11
C LEU A 114 -6.30 2.33 -15.22
N GLY A 115 -6.38 1.01 -15.35
CA GLY A 115 -7.22 0.17 -14.49
C GLY A 115 -6.84 0.29 -13.01
N MET A 116 -5.54 0.29 -12.71
CA MET A 116 -5.05 0.49 -11.34
C MET A 116 -5.37 1.90 -10.82
N ALA A 117 -5.31 2.93 -11.66
CA ALA A 117 -5.67 4.29 -11.28
C ALA A 117 -7.15 4.39 -10.90
N VAL A 118 -8.03 3.79 -11.68
CA VAL A 118 -9.47 3.73 -11.38
C VAL A 118 -9.70 2.93 -10.09
N LEU A 119 -9.03 1.79 -9.93
CA LEU A 119 -9.13 0.95 -8.72
C LEU A 119 -8.74 1.74 -7.46
N TYR A 120 -7.65 2.50 -7.49
CA TYR A 120 -7.23 3.31 -6.34
C TYR A 120 -8.24 4.42 -6.02
N ARG A 121 -8.88 5.03 -7.03
CA ARG A 121 -9.95 6.01 -6.82
C ARG A 121 -11.19 5.37 -6.18
N LEU A 122 -11.57 4.18 -6.61
CA LEU A 122 -12.68 3.43 -6.01
C LEU A 122 -12.37 3.00 -4.57
N LEU A 123 -11.16 2.49 -4.31
CA LEU A 123 -10.72 2.13 -2.96
C LEU A 123 -10.73 3.35 -2.02
N PHE A 124 -10.28 4.51 -2.50
CA PHE A 124 -10.36 5.75 -1.74
C PHE A 124 -11.79 6.12 -1.36
N LEU A 125 -12.73 6.05 -2.30
CA LEU A 125 -14.16 6.30 -2.03
C LEU A 125 -14.75 5.31 -1.02
N ILE A 126 -14.41 4.03 -1.14
CA ILE A 126 -14.82 2.98 -0.19
C ILE A 126 -14.25 3.27 1.19
N THR A 127 -12.98 3.64 1.28
CA THR A 127 -12.32 3.95 2.55
C THR A 127 -12.97 5.14 3.24
N ILE A 128 -13.28 6.22 2.53
CA ILE A 128 -13.98 7.38 3.09
C ILE A 128 -15.36 6.97 3.61
N LYS A 129 -16.17 6.29 2.80
CA LYS A 129 -17.50 5.84 3.23
C LYS A 129 -17.45 4.94 4.46
N THR A 130 -16.48 4.00 4.49
CA THR A 130 -16.29 3.12 5.65
C THR A 130 -15.89 3.92 6.88
N THR A 131 -15.00 4.88 6.74
CA THR A 131 -14.53 5.75 7.83
C THR A 131 -15.69 6.61 8.36
N GLU A 132 -16.52 7.18 7.49
CA GLU A 132 -17.72 7.95 7.88
C GLU A 132 -18.74 7.10 8.63
N MET A 133 -18.91 5.84 8.29
CA MET A 133 -19.82 4.92 8.99
C MET A 133 -19.24 4.45 10.33
N VAL A 134 -17.94 4.14 10.38
CA VAL A 134 -17.30 3.54 11.55
C VAL A 134 -17.02 4.57 12.65
N ILE A 135 -16.61 5.79 12.30
CA ILE A 135 -16.32 6.83 13.30
C ILE A 135 -17.49 7.11 14.26
N PRO A 136 -18.72 7.35 13.79
CA PRO A 136 -19.84 7.60 14.72
C PRO A 136 -20.18 6.37 15.56
N LEU A 137 -20.03 5.16 14.99
CA LEU A 137 -20.28 3.91 15.71
C LEU A 137 -19.26 3.71 16.84
N VAL A 138 -17.97 3.92 16.57
CA VAL A 138 -16.90 3.84 17.58
C VAL A 138 -17.10 4.90 18.65
N LYS A 139 -17.39 6.15 18.27
CA LYS A 139 -17.70 7.23 19.22
C LYS A 139 -18.89 6.89 20.11
N ALA A 140 -19.95 6.29 19.56
CA ALA A 140 -21.11 5.86 20.33
C ALA A 140 -20.76 4.73 21.31
N LEU A 141 -19.96 3.74 20.90
CA LEU A 141 -19.53 2.65 21.76
C LEU A 141 -18.62 3.15 22.89
N VAL A 142 -17.62 3.99 22.59
CA VAL A 142 -16.73 4.59 23.59
C VAL A 142 -17.51 5.46 24.59
N SER A 143 -18.46 6.26 24.12
CA SER A 143 -19.32 7.07 24.98
C SER A 143 -20.21 6.22 25.89
N ARG A 144 -20.75 5.10 25.39
CA ARG A 144 -21.52 4.15 26.21
C ARG A 144 -20.65 3.50 27.28
N GLN A 145 -19.42 3.11 26.94
CA GLN A 145 -18.49 2.49 27.86
C GLN A 145 -18.04 3.49 28.95
N SER A 146 -17.75 4.74 28.58
CA SER A 146 -17.42 5.82 29.52
C SER A 146 -18.56 6.13 30.48
N LYS A 147 -19.82 6.18 30.01
CA LYS A 147 -21.00 6.37 30.88
C LYS A 147 -21.18 5.21 31.85
N ARG A 148 -21.00 3.97 31.37
CA ARG A 148 -21.10 2.78 32.22
C ARG A 148 -20.03 2.74 33.32
N SER A 149 -18.79 3.11 32.98
CA SER A 149 -17.70 3.22 33.95
C SER A 149 -17.97 4.28 35.01
N LYS A 150 -18.48 5.46 34.61
CA LYS A 150 -18.86 6.54 35.54
C LYS A 150 -20.02 6.12 36.48
N GLN A 151 -21.03 5.39 35.98
CA GLN A 151 -22.12 4.88 36.79
C GLN A 151 -21.63 3.83 37.80
N VAL A 152 -20.73 2.93 37.40
CA VAL A 152 -20.15 1.94 38.32
C VAL A 152 -19.34 2.63 39.43
N MET A 153 -18.54 3.63 39.12
CA MET A 153 -17.81 4.40 40.10
C MET A 153 -18.73 5.17 41.06
N ALA A 154 -19.80 5.79 40.53
CA ALA A 154 -20.76 6.51 41.35
C ALA A 154 -21.53 5.57 42.31
N ASN A 155 -21.88 4.36 41.87
CA ASN A 155 -22.52 3.37 42.73
C ASN A 155 -21.60 2.83 43.81
N LEU A 156 -20.30 2.64 43.48
CA LEU A 156 -19.26 2.21 44.48
C LEU A 156 -19.02 3.29 45.52
N SER A 157 -19.07 4.56 45.17
CA SER A 157 -18.92 5.68 46.14
C SER A 157 -20.20 5.97 46.96
N ALA A 158 -21.35 5.50 46.49
CA ALA A 158 -22.64 5.65 47.19
C ALA A 158 -22.98 4.51 48.19
N THR A 159 -22.11 3.50 48.35
CA THR A 159 -22.30 2.46 49.34
C THR A 159 -22.05 3.05 50.72
N PRO A 160 -23.05 3.13 51.64
CA PRO A 160 -22.86 3.72 52.96
C PRO A 160 -21.86 2.87 53.75
N SER A 161 -20.87 3.54 54.31
CA SER A 161 -19.97 2.96 55.32
C SER A 161 -20.80 2.30 56.40
N ALA A 162 -20.55 1.00 56.64
CA ALA A 162 -21.20 0.22 57.66
C ALA A 162 -21.17 0.96 59.01
N THR A 163 -22.30 1.02 59.66
CA THR A 163 -22.52 1.52 61.03
C THR A 163 -21.48 1.00 62.01
N PRO A 164 -20.89 1.84 62.87
CA PRO A 164 -20.05 1.40 63.93
C PRO A 164 -20.89 0.61 64.98
N PHE A 165 -20.46 -0.59 65.27
CA PHE A 165 -20.97 -1.40 66.38
C PHE A 165 -20.90 -0.60 67.69
N HIS A 166 -22.05 -0.23 68.20
CA HIS A 166 -22.15 0.30 69.55
C HIS A 166 -22.07 -0.87 70.54
N GLY A 167 -20.86 -1.07 71.10
CA GLY A 167 -20.65 -2.03 72.18
C GLY A 167 -21.44 -1.60 73.41
N ALA A 168 -22.38 -2.44 73.85
CA ALA A 168 -23.01 -2.33 75.12
C ALA A 168 -21.99 -2.76 76.19
N ASN A 169 -21.84 -1.96 77.23
CA ASN A 169 -21.15 -2.25 78.45
C ASN A 169 -22.20 -2.54 79.55
N PRO A 170 -22.00 -3.49 80.46
CA PRO A 170 -22.82 -3.65 81.64
C PRO A 170 -22.48 -2.65 82.72
#